data_e06cb1253277c4952ce8839bb23824b0
#
_entry.id   e06cb1253277c4952ce8839bb23824b0
#
_cell.length_a   1.000
_cell.length_b   1.000
_cell.length_c   1.000
_cell.angle_alpha   90.00
_cell.angle_beta   90.00
_cell.angle_gamma   90.00
#
_symmetry.space_group_name_H-M   'P 1'
#
loop_
_entity.id
_entity.type
_entity.pdbx_description
1 polymer ?
#
loop_
_entity_poly.entity_id
_entity_poly.type
_entity_poly.pdbx_seq_one_letter_code
_entity_poly.pdbx_strand_id
1 'polypeptide(L)'
;MKVNLCGITLDNPVMAASGTFGYGYEFAQLYDINRLGTFSFKGTTAKPRFGNPTPRIAECTAGMINSVGLQNPGVDKVIEEELPKLAKCFDKKVMANVSGFSTDEYVEICRKLDPCDQIGWLEVNISCPNVHGGGMA
;
A
#
# COMPACT_ATOMS: atom_id res chain seq x y z
N MET A 1 -2.34 23.79 -1.33
CA MET A 1 -3.21 23.98 -0.14
C MET A 1 -2.82 22.93 0.89
N LYS A 2 -2.16 23.33 1.96
CA LYS A 2 -1.73 22.40 3.03
C LYS A 2 -2.94 21.87 3.80
N VAL A 3 -2.91 20.61 4.18
CA VAL A 3 -3.91 19.95 5.02
C VAL A 3 -3.24 19.20 6.15
N ASN A 4 -3.94 19.03 7.27
CA ASN A 4 -3.46 18.20 8.38
C ASN A 4 -4.26 16.90 8.42
N LEU A 5 -3.54 15.76 8.43
CA LEU A 5 -4.12 14.43 8.55
C LEU A 5 -3.53 13.77 9.80
N CYS A 6 -4.33 13.61 10.85
CA CYS A 6 -3.93 12.97 12.11
C CYS A 6 -2.58 13.48 12.67
N GLY A 7 -2.40 14.82 12.69
CA GLY A 7 -1.19 15.46 13.23
C GLY A 7 -0.05 15.66 12.23
N ILE A 8 -0.08 15.03 11.06
CA ILE A 8 0.93 15.18 10.00
C ILE A 8 0.44 16.18 8.96
N THR A 9 1.26 17.20 8.67
CA THR A 9 0.95 18.21 7.66
C THR A 9 1.36 17.72 6.27
N LEU A 10 0.39 17.69 5.36
CA LEU A 10 0.60 17.40 3.93
C LEU A 10 0.63 18.71 3.13
N ASP A 11 1.46 18.78 2.09
CA ASP A 11 1.56 19.96 1.22
C ASP A 11 0.28 20.22 0.41
N ASN A 12 -0.45 19.15 0.12
CA ASN A 12 -1.73 19.17 -0.58
C ASN A 12 -2.56 17.94 -0.22
N PRO A 13 -3.89 17.92 -0.51
CA PRO A 13 -4.77 16.81 -0.17
C PRO A 13 -4.77 15.64 -1.17
N VAL A 14 -3.93 15.69 -2.21
CA VAL A 14 -3.92 14.64 -3.24
C VAL A 14 -3.18 13.42 -2.73
N MET A 15 -3.87 12.29 -2.72
CA MET A 15 -3.35 11.02 -2.25
C MET A 15 -3.71 9.92 -3.26
N ALA A 16 -2.72 9.15 -3.71
CA ALA A 16 -2.98 7.96 -4.52
C ALA A 16 -3.44 6.80 -3.62
N ALA A 17 -4.48 6.09 -4.07
CA ALA A 17 -5.08 5.00 -3.31
C ALA A 17 -4.25 3.71 -3.39
N SER A 18 -4.35 2.90 -2.34
CA SER A 18 -3.75 1.56 -2.31
C SER A 18 -4.22 0.70 -3.49
N GLY A 19 -3.30 -0.11 -4.02
CA GLY A 19 -3.54 -0.98 -5.16
C GLY A 19 -3.47 -0.29 -6.53
N THR A 20 -3.34 1.04 -6.59
CA THR A 20 -3.22 1.80 -7.84
C THR A 20 -1.83 2.40 -8.06
N PHE A 21 -0.97 2.38 -7.05
CA PHE A 21 0.29 3.12 -7.05
C PHE A 21 1.52 2.27 -6.67
N GLY A 22 1.38 0.95 -6.56
CA GLY A 22 2.47 0.04 -6.18
C GLY A 22 3.13 0.45 -4.85
N TYR A 23 4.45 0.56 -4.86
CA TYR A 23 5.25 1.13 -3.77
C TYR A 23 5.75 2.55 -4.10
N GLY A 24 5.28 3.15 -5.20
CA GLY A 24 5.53 4.53 -5.60
C GLY A 24 6.78 4.73 -6.45
N TYR A 25 7.87 4.05 -6.19
CA TYR A 25 9.12 4.23 -6.93
C TYR A 25 9.01 3.85 -8.41
N GLU A 26 8.05 3.00 -8.78
CA GLU A 26 7.75 2.67 -10.18
C GLU A 26 7.25 3.90 -10.94
N PHE A 27 6.40 4.71 -10.30
CA PHE A 27 5.87 5.95 -10.87
C PHE A 27 6.89 7.09 -10.83
N ALA A 28 7.84 7.06 -9.90
CA ALA A 28 8.92 8.03 -9.85
C ALA A 28 9.82 8.01 -11.11
N GLN A 29 9.76 6.93 -11.89
CA GLN A 29 10.44 6.86 -13.19
C GLN A 29 9.73 7.69 -14.28
N LEU A 30 8.47 8.06 -14.07
CA LEU A 30 7.65 8.79 -15.04
C LEU A 30 7.50 10.28 -14.68
N TYR A 31 7.46 10.61 -13.39
CA TYR A 31 7.31 11.98 -12.90
C TYR A 31 7.74 12.10 -11.44
N ASP A 32 7.93 13.33 -10.98
CA ASP A 32 8.23 13.61 -9.57
C ASP A 32 7.01 13.34 -8.68
N ILE A 33 7.01 12.21 -7.97
CA ILE A 33 5.94 11.77 -7.09
C ILE A 33 5.82 12.63 -5.82
N ASN A 34 6.83 13.47 -5.48
CA ASN A 34 6.73 14.43 -4.38
C ASN A 34 5.68 15.54 -4.63
N ARG A 35 5.11 15.61 -5.84
CA ARG A 35 3.94 16.44 -6.12
C ARG A 35 2.67 15.97 -5.42
N LEU A 36 2.59 14.70 -4.99
CA LEU A 36 1.51 14.20 -4.16
C LEU A 36 1.66 14.67 -2.70
N GLY A 37 0.57 14.81 -1.99
CA GLY A 37 0.60 15.02 -0.53
C GLY A 37 1.12 13.77 0.18
N THR A 38 0.61 12.61 -0.20
CA THR A 38 1.04 11.28 0.24
C THR A 38 0.46 10.22 -0.71
N PHE A 39 0.64 8.95 -0.39
CA PHE A 39 -0.07 7.83 -1.02
C PHE A 39 -0.13 6.63 -0.07
N SER A 40 -1.09 5.74 -0.33
CA SER A 40 -1.17 4.45 0.33
C SER A 40 -0.53 3.40 -0.58
N PHE A 41 0.52 2.71 -0.10
CA PHE A 41 1.19 1.69 -0.88
C PHE A 41 0.41 0.37 -0.89
N LYS A 42 0.89 -0.60 -1.68
CA LYS A 42 0.27 -1.90 -1.88
C LYS A 42 -0.04 -2.63 -0.58
N GLY A 43 -1.26 -3.18 -0.48
CA GLY A 43 -1.69 -4.01 0.64
C GLY A 43 -0.67 -5.10 0.97
N THR A 44 -0.18 -5.07 2.21
CA THR A 44 0.93 -5.87 2.71
C THR A 44 0.41 -6.91 3.69
N THR A 45 0.80 -8.16 3.50
CA THR A 45 0.49 -9.31 4.37
C THR A 45 1.72 -9.73 5.18
N ALA A 46 1.52 -10.52 6.25
CA ALA A 46 2.63 -11.01 7.08
C ALA A 46 3.64 -11.81 6.23
N LYS A 47 3.14 -12.69 5.37
CA LYS A 47 3.96 -13.50 4.46
C LYS A 47 3.78 -13.05 3.00
N PRO A 48 4.77 -13.33 2.12
CA PRO A 48 4.63 -13.08 0.68
C PRO A 48 3.40 -13.75 0.09
N ARG A 49 2.73 -13.07 -0.83
CA ARG A 49 1.61 -13.60 -1.60
C ARG A 49 1.84 -13.42 -3.08
N PHE A 50 1.67 -14.51 -3.82
CA PHE A 50 1.71 -14.47 -5.29
C PHE A 50 0.43 -13.86 -5.89
N GLY A 51 -0.66 -13.88 -5.14
CA GLY A 51 -2.00 -13.47 -5.59
C GLY A 51 -2.75 -14.63 -6.25
N ASN A 52 -3.84 -14.28 -6.93
CA ASN A 52 -4.67 -15.26 -7.64
C ASN A 52 -3.98 -15.77 -8.92
N PRO A 53 -4.34 -16.97 -9.42
CA PRO A 53 -3.88 -17.46 -10.72
C PRO A 53 -4.28 -16.50 -11.87
N THR A 54 -3.50 -16.52 -12.92
CA THR A 54 -3.82 -15.81 -14.18
C THR A 54 -4.79 -16.64 -15.03
N PRO A 55 -5.63 -16.00 -15.91
CA PRO A 55 -5.76 -14.55 -16.09
C PRO A 55 -6.50 -13.87 -14.93
N ARG A 56 -6.03 -12.71 -14.49
CA ARG A 56 -6.58 -11.97 -13.36
C ARG A 56 -6.82 -10.48 -13.62
N ILE A 57 -6.71 -10.11 -14.89
CA ILE A 57 -7.00 -8.78 -15.42
C ILE A 57 -7.76 -8.95 -16.72
N ALA A 58 -8.83 -8.17 -16.93
CA ALA A 58 -9.61 -8.16 -18.14
C ALA A 58 -10.05 -6.72 -18.47
N GLU A 59 -9.99 -6.36 -19.74
CA GLU A 59 -10.54 -5.09 -20.23
C GLU A 59 -12.07 -5.17 -20.33
N CYS A 60 -12.72 -4.03 -20.14
CA CYS A 60 -14.15 -3.83 -20.41
C CYS A 60 -14.35 -2.47 -21.08
N THR A 61 -15.57 -2.19 -21.57
CA THR A 61 -15.90 -1.01 -22.39
C THR A 61 -15.44 0.33 -21.80
N ALA A 62 -15.41 0.47 -20.47
CA ALA A 62 -15.10 1.73 -19.78
C ALA A 62 -13.96 1.61 -18.76
N GLY A 63 -13.17 0.53 -18.80
CA GLY A 63 -12.10 0.35 -17.83
C GLY A 63 -11.50 -1.06 -17.80
N MET A 64 -11.01 -1.44 -16.63
CA MET A 64 -10.35 -2.72 -16.40
C MET A 64 -10.92 -3.39 -15.15
N ILE A 65 -11.23 -4.67 -15.26
CA ILE A 65 -11.64 -5.52 -14.14
C ILE A 65 -10.41 -6.30 -13.66
N ASN A 66 -10.23 -6.46 -12.37
CA ASN A 66 -9.14 -7.25 -11.82
C ASN A 66 -9.57 -8.14 -10.66
N SER A 67 -8.81 -9.24 -10.48
CA SER A 67 -8.85 -10.11 -9.32
C SER A 67 -7.42 -10.48 -8.87
N VAL A 68 -6.57 -9.49 -8.64
CA VAL A 68 -5.13 -9.69 -8.37
C VAL A 68 -4.89 -10.51 -7.11
N GLY A 69 -5.70 -10.36 -6.05
CA GLY A 69 -5.62 -11.19 -4.85
C GLY A 69 -4.46 -10.85 -3.90
N LEU A 70 -4.21 -9.58 -3.65
CA LEU A 70 -3.20 -9.10 -2.71
C LEU A 70 -1.77 -9.60 -3.02
N GLN A 71 -1.35 -9.62 -4.28
CA GLN A 71 0.05 -9.90 -4.60
C GLN A 71 0.95 -8.86 -3.92
N ASN A 72 1.85 -9.32 -3.06
CA ASN A 72 2.80 -8.47 -2.35
C ASN A 72 3.97 -9.31 -1.81
N PRO A 73 5.14 -8.70 -1.52
CA PRO A 73 6.33 -9.44 -1.09
C PRO A 73 6.34 -9.85 0.39
N GLY A 74 5.31 -9.46 1.17
CA GLY A 74 5.27 -9.64 2.62
C GLY A 74 5.96 -8.51 3.38
N VAL A 75 5.55 -8.32 4.66
CA VAL A 75 5.97 -7.16 5.46
C VAL A 75 7.49 -7.05 5.64
N ASP A 76 8.19 -8.16 5.81
CA ASP A 76 9.65 -8.15 6.03
C ASP A 76 10.37 -7.57 4.80
N LYS A 77 10.02 -8.03 3.59
CA LYS A 77 10.58 -7.47 2.36
C LYS A 77 10.14 -6.04 2.08
N VAL A 78 8.94 -5.66 2.49
CA VAL A 78 8.52 -4.26 2.39
C VAL A 78 9.47 -3.37 3.19
N ILE A 79 9.82 -3.76 4.41
CA ILE A 79 10.72 -3.01 5.28
C ILE A 79 12.17 -3.04 4.74
N GLU A 80 12.65 -4.21 4.32
CA GLU A 80 14.05 -4.42 3.94
C GLU A 80 14.37 -3.90 2.53
N GLU A 81 13.42 -3.95 1.60
CA GLU A 81 13.67 -3.66 0.19
C GLU A 81 12.84 -2.48 -0.35
N GLU A 82 11.50 -2.48 -0.12
CA GLU A 82 10.60 -1.54 -0.80
C GLU A 82 10.66 -0.13 -0.18
N LEU A 83 10.64 -0.02 1.14
CA LEU A 83 10.80 1.28 1.82
C LEU A 83 12.17 1.94 1.53
N PRO A 84 13.31 1.23 1.53
CA PRO A 84 14.59 1.81 1.11
C PRO A 84 14.63 2.26 -0.36
N LYS A 85 13.93 1.59 -1.27
CA LYS A 85 13.80 2.06 -2.67
C LYS A 85 12.98 3.34 -2.73
N LEU A 86 11.85 3.38 -2.00
CA LEU A 86 10.99 4.55 -1.93
C LEU A 86 11.70 5.76 -1.34
N ALA A 87 12.52 5.59 -0.29
CA ALA A 87 13.28 6.66 0.35
C ALA A 87 14.19 7.44 -0.62
N LYS A 88 14.56 6.84 -1.75
CA LYS A 88 15.42 7.48 -2.76
C LYS A 88 14.67 8.49 -3.63
N CYS A 89 13.33 8.44 -3.64
CA CYS A 89 12.52 9.22 -4.58
C CYS A 89 11.29 9.89 -3.94
N PHE A 90 11.02 9.64 -2.67
CA PHE A 90 9.91 10.25 -1.94
C PHE A 90 10.35 10.62 -0.52
N ASP A 91 10.24 11.90 -0.17
CA ASP A 91 10.76 12.49 1.07
C ASP A 91 9.70 12.71 2.15
N LYS A 92 8.46 12.25 1.90
CA LYS A 92 7.31 12.44 2.79
C LYS A 92 6.88 11.13 3.44
N LYS A 93 6.04 11.24 4.46
CA LYS A 93 5.41 10.08 5.09
C LYS A 93 4.41 9.44 4.15
N VAL A 94 4.33 8.11 4.18
CA VAL A 94 3.37 7.31 3.41
C VAL A 94 2.39 6.58 4.31
N MET A 95 1.30 6.12 3.75
CA MET A 95 0.31 5.29 4.40
C MET A 95 0.59 3.82 4.05
N ALA A 96 0.75 2.99 5.07
CA ALA A 96 0.95 1.56 4.92
C ALA A 96 -0.40 0.85 4.88
N ASN A 97 -0.76 0.23 3.75
CA ASN A 97 -1.95 -0.61 3.68
C ASN A 97 -1.66 -1.99 4.26
N VAL A 98 -2.32 -2.31 5.37
CA VAL A 98 -2.15 -3.55 6.14
C VAL A 98 -3.30 -4.49 5.84
N SER A 99 -2.98 -5.71 5.37
CA SER A 99 -3.94 -6.74 5.04
C SER A 99 -3.58 -8.05 5.74
N GLY A 100 -4.56 -8.68 6.38
CA GLY A 100 -4.35 -9.94 7.11
C GLY A 100 -5.55 -10.88 6.97
N PHE A 101 -5.38 -12.11 7.44
CA PHE A 101 -6.39 -13.15 7.45
C PHE A 101 -6.83 -13.54 8.86
N SER A 102 -6.20 -12.93 9.86
CA SER A 102 -6.54 -13.06 11.28
C SER A 102 -6.14 -11.78 12.03
N THR A 103 -6.74 -11.57 13.20
CA THR A 103 -6.36 -10.46 14.08
C THR A 103 -4.87 -10.46 14.41
N ASP A 104 -4.31 -11.64 14.67
CA ASP A 104 -2.88 -11.78 15.00
C ASP A 104 -1.97 -11.34 13.85
N GLU A 105 -2.32 -11.65 12.60
CA GLU A 105 -1.58 -11.17 11.43
C GLU A 105 -1.63 -9.65 11.31
N TYR A 106 -2.78 -9.02 11.50
CA TYR A 106 -2.87 -7.56 11.51
C TYR A 106 -1.98 -6.95 12.60
N VAL A 107 -2.02 -7.50 13.81
CA VAL A 107 -1.20 -7.03 14.93
C VAL A 107 0.29 -7.21 14.64
N GLU A 108 0.69 -8.36 14.08
CA GLU A 108 2.09 -8.62 13.67
C GLU A 108 2.58 -7.58 12.67
N ILE A 109 1.81 -7.36 11.60
CA ILE A 109 2.19 -6.41 10.53
C ILE A 109 2.27 -4.99 11.08
N CYS A 110 1.29 -4.55 11.85
CA CYS A 110 1.27 -3.23 12.46
C CYS A 110 2.50 -3.01 13.36
N ARG A 111 2.85 -3.98 14.21
CA ARG A 111 4.03 -3.90 15.09
C ARG A 111 5.35 -3.80 14.33
N LYS A 112 5.45 -4.47 13.16
CA LYS A 112 6.64 -4.40 12.32
C LYS A 112 6.77 -3.06 11.59
N LEU A 113 5.64 -2.49 11.15
CA LEU A 113 5.61 -1.24 10.38
C LEU A 113 5.68 0.02 11.27
N ASP A 114 5.16 -0.03 12.49
CA ASP A 114 5.10 1.11 13.41
C ASP A 114 6.45 1.81 13.66
N PRO A 115 7.58 1.10 13.82
CA PRO A 115 8.88 1.75 14.03
C PRO A 115 9.51 2.32 12.74
N CYS A 116 8.88 2.17 11.57
CA CYS A 116 9.45 2.62 10.30
C CYS A 116 9.22 4.12 10.11
N ASP A 117 10.29 4.91 10.14
CA ASP A 117 10.22 6.38 10.03
C ASP A 117 9.46 6.91 8.81
N GLN A 118 9.48 6.18 7.69
CA GLN A 118 8.76 6.60 6.48
C GLN A 118 7.24 6.49 6.60
N ILE A 119 6.74 5.69 7.56
CA ILE A 119 5.31 5.44 7.73
C ILE A 119 4.70 6.52 8.63
N GLY A 120 3.67 7.18 8.14
CA GLY A 120 2.89 8.15 8.89
C GLY A 120 1.58 7.59 9.40
N TRP A 121 1.03 6.60 8.68
CA TRP A 121 -0.28 6.02 9.00
C TRP A 121 -0.33 4.54 8.63
N LEU A 122 -1.15 3.80 9.36
CA LEU A 122 -1.53 2.43 9.04
C LEU A 122 -2.98 2.43 8.53
N GLU A 123 -3.19 1.99 7.29
CA GLU A 123 -4.50 1.82 6.68
C GLU A 123 -4.91 0.34 6.82
N VAL A 124 -5.79 0.05 7.76
CA VAL A 124 -6.25 -1.33 8.01
C VAL A 124 -7.25 -1.74 6.95
N ASN A 125 -6.87 -2.65 6.08
CA ASN A 125 -7.70 -3.14 4.98
C ASN A 125 -8.60 -4.29 5.46
N ILE A 126 -9.86 -3.99 5.67
CA ILE A 126 -10.89 -4.94 6.11
C ILE A 126 -11.89 -5.32 5.01
N SER A 127 -11.63 -4.95 3.76
CA SER A 127 -12.62 -4.98 2.67
C SER A 127 -12.03 -5.39 1.31
N CYS A 128 -11.21 -6.45 1.24
CA CYS A 128 -10.69 -6.93 -0.04
C CYS A 128 -11.57 -8.04 -0.63
N PRO A 129 -12.35 -7.79 -1.73
CA PRO A 129 -13.23 -8.79 -2.31
C PRO A 129 -12.50 -9.89 -3.10
N ASN A 130 -11.22 -9.69 -3.42
CA ASN A 130 -10.42 -10.56 -4.28
C ASN A 130 -9.65 -11.65 -3.52
N VAL A 131 -9.97 -11.85 -2.23
CA VAL A 131 -9.36 -12.89 -1.39
C VAL A 131 -10.42 -13.66 -0.61
N HIS A 132 -10.25 -14.97 -0.51
CA HIS A 132 -11.11 -15.80 0.33
C HIS A 132 -10.57 -15.84 1.76
N GLY A 133 -11.40 -15.51 2.74
CA GLY A 133 -11.09 -15.63 4.17
C GLY A 133 -10.20 -14.52 4.73
N GLY A 134 -9.88 -13.49 3.96
CA GLY A 134 -9.11 -12.34 4.42
C GLY A 134 -9.76 -11.01 4.05
N GLY A 135 -9.46 -9.96 4.83
CA GLY A 135 -10.06 -8.64 4.60
C GLY A 135 -11.55 -8.59 4.85
N MET A 136 -12.05 -9.38 5.78
CA MET A 136 -13.46 -9.42 6.11
C MET A 136 -13.83 -8.37 7.14
N ALA A 137 -14.83 -7.60 6.79
CA ALA A 137 -15.70 -6.94 7.77
C ALA A 137 -16.78 -7.92 8.23
#